data_83da7f5fa9e527dd8096695b9340613c
#
_entry.id   83da7f5fa9e527dd8096695b9340613c
#
_cell.length_a   1.000
_cell.length_b   1.000
_cell.length_c   1.000
_cell.angle_alpha   90.00
_cell.angle_beta   90.00
_cell.angle_gamma   90.00
#
_symmetry.space_group_name_H-M   'P 1'
#
loop_
_entity.id
_entity.type
_entity.pdbx_description
1 polymer ?
#
loop_
_entity_poly.entity_id
_entity_poly.type
_entity_poly.pdbx_seq_one_letter_code
_entity_poly.pdbx_strand_id
1 'polypeptide(L)'
;MLVSIFNDVIGPVMRGPSSSHCAAALRIGRLARDLMEGEFDDCLVEFDRGGSLPTTHDSQGSDMGLFGGLLGWEATDERLPGSMQTLADSGVRIRIETVDAGDPHPSTYRLTLTGKQGSISLHAISTGGGMIEVIRLDGFAVALGGDVFTTLLWLDAPATRLRDELALREEIDAVLVHERQADTTTLVEIRSVAPLPPLLVAALGGRADVTRVRELAPVLPVLSRHDTAVPFSTAADLLARDNAGAKALWQLAIEYEMARGGLDEATVERMMVEIVRILRRSIAVGIAGTTYADRVLGWQSGGFDAALRQGKLLDGGALNRAILYVTALMEVKSSMGVIVAMPTAGACAALPGVVIALAEGMELGELEMARAFLAAGLVGAFIATAWTFAAEVGGCQAEGGAASAMAAAALVGLAGGTAERSLAAASMALQNMIGLICDPIANRVEAPCLGKNVSAAANALSSANMALAGFDPVIPLDEVIATARRVAAQMPRELRCTALGGLSITPTSLAIEARLAAARTGCGSGGCGCH
;
A
#
# COMPACT_ATOMS: atom_id res chain seq x y z
N MET A 1 12.14 2.45 -9.79
CA MET A 1 11.03 1.56 -10.25
C MET A 1 9.95 2.42 -10.87
N LEU A 2 9.34 2.01 -12.02
CA LEU A 2 8.19 2.70 -12.58
C LEU A 2 6.93 2.33 -11.79
N VAL A 3 6.11 3.32 -11.48
CA VAL A 3 4.87 3.13 -10.74
C VAL A 3 3.87 2.29 -11.55
N SER A 4 3.17 1.35 -10.92
CA SER A 4 2.05 0.60 -11.50
C SER A 4 0.75 1.00 -10.80
N ILE A 5 -0.33 1.09 -11.56
CA ILE A 5 -1.66 1.35 -11.01
C ILE A 5 -2.04 0.27 -9.98
N PHE A 6 -1.73 -1.00 -10.25
CA PHE A 6 -2.10 -2.12 -9.38
C PHE A 6 -1.13 -2.41 -8.24
N ASN A 7 0.16 -2.09 -8.41
CA ASN A 7 1.16 -2.32 -7.34
C ASN A 7 1.15 -1.21 -6.30
N ASP A 8 1.14 0.05 -6.79
CA ASP A 8 1.48 1.23 -5.99
C ASP A 8 0.24 2.03 -5.58
N VAL A 9 -0.87 1.94 -6.33
CA VAL A 9 -1.99 2.89 -6.20
C VAL A 9 -3.30 2.22 -5.83
N ILE A 10 -3.74 1.19 -6.56
CA ILE A 10 -5.00 0.47 -6.35
C ILE A 10 -4.69 -0.97 -5.96
N GLY A 11 -4.31 -1.12 -4.72
CA GLY A 11 -3.83 -2.33 -4.08
C GLY A 11 -2.97 -1.99 -2.87
N PRO A 12 -2.62 -3.00 -2.07
CA PRO A 12 -3.02 -4.39 -2.17
C PRO A 12 -4.47 -4.67 -1.76
N VAL A 13 -5.00 -5.81 -2.21
CA VAL A 13 -6.16 -6.44 -1.56
C VAL A 13 -5.66 -7.07 -0.27
N MET A 14 -6.22 -6.65 0.88
CA MET A 14 -5.63 -6.98 2.17
C MET A 14 -6.64 -7.00 3.32
N ARG A 15 -6.21 -7.51 4.48
CA ARG A 15 -6.80 -7.29 5.80
C ARG A 15 -5.84 -6.44 6.64
N GLY A 16 -6.35 -5.80 7.65
CA GLY A 16 -5.57 -5.03 8.61
C GLY A 16 -5.73 -3.52 8.51
N PRO A 17 -5.31 -2.82 9.58
CA PRO A 17 -5.64 -1.41 9.76
C PRO A 17 -4.83 -0.47 8.87
N SER A 18 -3.60 -0.84 8.50
CA SER A 18 -2.68 0.02 7.76
C SER A 18 -1.93 -0.75 6.68
N SER A 19 -1.90 -0.25 5.44
CA SER A 19 -1.15 -0.86 4.34
C SER A 19 0.37 -0.72 4.51
N SER A 20 0.84 0.43 4.99
CA SER A 20 2.27 0.67 5.25
C SER A 20 2.82 -0.15 6.43
N HIS A 21 1.95 -0.61 7.32
CA HIS A 21 2.32 -1.48 8.44
C HIS A 21 2.01 -2.95 8.13
N CYS A 22 0.75 -3.32 7.94
CA CYS A 22 0.38 -4.72 7.81
C CYS A 22 0.81 -5.33 6.46
N ALA A 23 0.38 -4.76 5.32
CA ALA A 23 0.68 -5.35 4.01
C ALA A 23 2.16 -5.23 3.63
N ALA A 24 2.79 -4.10 3.93
CA ALA A 24 4.23 -3.93 3.71
C ALA A 24 5.05 -4.92 4.54
N ALA A 25 4.76 -5.05 5.84
CA ALA A 25 5.45 -5.99 6.70
C ALA A 25 5.25 -7.46 6.25
N LEU A 26 4.05 -7.81 5.76
CA LEU A 26 3.79 -9.14 5.19
C LEU A 26 4.66 -9.42 3.97
N ARG A 27 4.80 -8.46 3.07
CA ARG A 27 5.68 -8.58 1.89
C ARG A 27 7.14 -8.72 2.29
N ILE A 28 7.60 -7.94 3.28
CA ILE A 28 8.95 -8.07 3.86
C ILE A 28 9.13 -9.47 4.46
N GLY A 29 8.16 -9.95 5.23
CA GLY A 29 8.18 -11.29 5.82
C GLY A 29 8.25 -12.41 4.77
N ARG A 30 7.52 -12.28 3.65
CA ARG A 30 7.57 -13.26 2.55
C ARG A 30 8.94 -13.31 1.89
N LEU A 31 9.55 -12.15 1.57
CA LEU A 31 10.91 -12.12 1.04
C LEU A 31 11.93 -12.69 2.03
N ALA A 32 11.79 -12.36 3.32
CA ALA A 32 12.65 -12.89 4.38
C ALA A 32 12.51 -14.42 4.54
N ARG A 33 11.28 -14.94 4.40
CA ARG A 33 11.00 -16.38 4.36
C ARG A 33 11.70 -17.07 3.18
N ASP A 34 11.59 -16.50 1.98
CA ASP A 34 12.24 -17.05 0.78
C ASP A 34 13.76 -17.08 0.95
N LEU A 35 14.36 -16.02 1.50
CA LEU A 35 15.79 -15.97 1.83
C LEU A 35 16.25 -17.08 2.77
N MET A 36 15.38 -17.59 3.65
CA MET A 36 15.63 -18.68 4.58
C MET A 36 15.05 -20.02 4.11
N GLU A 37 14.51 -20.10 2.90
CA GLU A 37 13.83 -21.31 2.37
C GLU A 37 12.72 -21.81 3.31
N GLY A 38 12.17 -20.93 4.12
CA GLY A 38 11.14 -21.23 5.12
C GLY A 38 11.66 -21.90 6.41
N GLU A 39 12.98 -22.09 6.57
CA GLU A 39 13.58 -22.78 7.71
C GLU A 39 14.42 -21.84 8.59
N PHE A 40 13.88 -21.44 9.74
CA PHE A 40 14.57 -20.61 10.74
C PHE A 40 14.00 -20.90 12.14
N ASP A 41 14.87 -20.73 13.17
CA ASP A 41 14.56 -21.02 14.57
C ASP A 41 14.54 -19.76 15.45
N ASP A 42 15.11 -18.64 14.95
CA ASP A 42 15.19 -17.35 15.65
C ASP A 42 14.86 -16.21 14.69
N CYS A 43 14.06 -15.28 15.17
CA CYS A 43 13.65 -14.07 14.46
C CYS A 43 13.86 -12.86 15.37
N LEU A 44 14.85 -12.03 15.07
CA LEU A 44 15.06 -10.73 15.69
C LEU A 44 14.55 -9.63 14.77
N VAL A 45 13.66 -8.79 15.32
CA VAL A 45 13.13 -7.60 14.67
C VAL A 45 13.58 -6.37 15.45
N GLU A 46 14.23 -5.42 14.79
CA GLU A 46 14.69 -4.19 15.44
C GLU A 46 14.07 -2.96 14.76
N PHE A 47 13.60 -2.02 15.57
CA PHE A 47 13.05 -0.75 15.11
C PHE A 47 13.87 0.41 15.66
N ASP A 48 14.20 1.38 14.80
CA ASP A 48 14.88 2.60 15.24
C ASP A 48 13.98 3.46 16.13
N ARG A 49 14.50 3.87 17.31
CA ARG A 49 13.80 4.73 18.27
C ARG A 49 13.33 6.05 17.67
N GLY A 50 14.06 6.59 16.69
CA GLY A 50 13.71 7.81 15.97
C GLY A 50 12.57 7.64 14.95
N GLY A 51 12.24 6.39 14.58
CA GLY A 51 11.21 6.04 13.61
C GLY A 51 9.77 6.13 14.13
N SER A 52 8.83 5.67 13.32
CA SER A 52 7.40 5.56 13.65
C SER A 52 7.04 4.19 14.25
N LEU A 53 7.77 3.15 13.87
CA LEU A 53 7.45 1.76 14.20
C LEU A 53 7.46 1.44 15.71
N PRO A 54 8.38 1.96 16.56
CA PRO A 54 8.35 1.67 17.99
C PRO A 54 7.02 1.94 18.68
N THR A 55 6.25 2.91 18.19
CA THR A 55 4.93 3.28 18.76
C THR A 55 3.75 2.72 17.98
N THR A 56 3.97 2.15 16.79
CA THR A 56 2.88 1.80 15.87
C THR A 56 2.87 0.33 15.43
N HIS A 57 3.98 -0.40 15.57
CA HIS A 57 4.13 -1.73 14.98
C HIS A 57 3.02 -2.71 15.40
N ASP A 58 2.71 -2.81 16.67
CA ASP A 58 1.65 -3.67 17.19
C ASP A 58 0.26 -3.13 16.78
N SER A 59 -0.02 -1.85 17.12
CA SER A 59 -1.35 -1.28 16.98
C SER A 59 -1.81 -1.07 15.55
N GLN A 60 -0.90 -0.92 14.59
CA GLN A 60 -1.20 -0.72 13.17
C GLN A 60 -0.92 -1.95 12.30
N GLY A 61 -0.52 -3.06 12.92
CA GLY A 61 -0.50 -4.38 12.30
C GLY A 61 0.80 -4.79 11.63
N SER A 62 1.94 -4.13 11.94
CA SER A 62 3.25 -4.59 11.43
C SER A 62 3.57 -6.00 11.88
N ASP A 63 3.34 -6.30 13.16
CA ASP A 63 3.66 -7.60 13.73
C ASP A 63 2.84 -8.70 13.05
N MET A 64 1.50 -8.53 12.97
CA MET A 64 0.66 -9.51 12.31
C MET A 64 1.02 -9.69 10.83
N GLY A 65 1.37 -8.62 10.14
CA GLY A 65 1.80 -8.70 8.74
C GLY A 65 3.12 -9.43 8.59
N LEU A 66 4.14 -9.02 9.34
CA LEU A 66 5.48 -9.58 9.27
C LEU A 66 5.50 -11.09 9.54
N PHE A 67 4.87 -11.49 10.65
CA PHE A 67 4.83 -12.89 11.04
C PHE A 67 3.92 -13.72 10.14
N GLY A 68 2.82 -13.14 9.61
CA GLY A 68 2.02 -13.75 8.55
C GLY A 68 2.84 -14.01 7.28
N GLY A 69 3.67 -13.05 6.87
CA GLY A 69 4.58 -13.20 5.74
C GLY A 69 5.64 -14.28 5.98
N LEU A 70 6.23 -14.35 7.16
CA LEU A 70 7.16 -15.41 7.57
C LEU A 70 6.52 -16.80 7.60
N LEU A 71 5.20 -16.89 7.88
CA LEU A 71 4.41 -18.11 7.75
C LEU A 71 4.03 -18.44 6.29
N GLY A 72 4.28 -17.54 5.34
CA GLY A 72 3.92 -17.69 3.93
C GLY A 72 2.44 -17.42 3.63
N TRP A 73 1.72 -16.70 4.52
CA TRP A 73 0.32 -16.37 4.33
C TRP A 73 0.13 -15.21 3.36
N GLU A 74 -1.08 -15.13 2.79
CA GLU A 74 -1.49 -14.03 1.93
C GLU A 74 -2.04 -12.84 2.74
N ALA A 75 -2.02 -11.63 2.15
CA ALA A 75 -2.50 -10.43 2.82
C ALA A 75 -4.01 -10.43 3.12
N THR A 76 -4.76 -11.36 2.55
CA THR A 76 -6.20 -11.58 2.79
C THR A 76 -6.50 -12.71 3.78
N ASP A 77 -5.47 -13.37 4.32
CA ASP A 77 -5.65 -14.50 5.23
C ASP A 77 -6.33 -14.08 6.54
N GLU A 78 -7.40 -14.76 6.91
CA GLU A 78 -8.16 -14.44 8.12
C GLU A 78 -7.41 -14.74 9.42
N ARG A 79 -6.37 -15.58 9.37
CA ARG A 79 -5.54 -15.96 10.51
C ARG A 79 -4.51 -14.89 10.90
N LEU A 80 -4.31 -13.84 10.08
CA LEU A 80 -3.30 -12.79 10.31
C LEU A 80 -3.26 -12.26 11.75
N PRO A 81 -4.38 -11.98 12.43
CA PRO A 81 -4.34 -11.50 13.83
C PRO A 81 -3.64 -12.45 14.81
N GLY A 82 -3.58 -13.74 14.50
CA GLY A 82 -2.91 -14.78 15.31
C GLY A 82 -1.52 -15.17 14.82
N SER A 83 -0.96 -14.50 13.82
CA SER A 83 0.26 -14.93 13.13
C SER A 83 1.48 -15.03 14.06
N MET A 84 1.67 -14.05 14.95
CA MET A 84 2.78 -14.05 15.92
C MET A 84 2.73 -15.29 16.83
N GLN A 85 1.56 -15.61 17.37
CA GLN A 85 1.37 -16.78 18.22
C GLN A 85 1.59 -18.07 17.43
N THR A 86 1.02 -18.15 16.20
CA THR A 86 1.21 -19.32 15.32
C THR A 86 2.68 -19.56 15.00
N LEU A 87 3.47 -18.51 14.74
CA LEU A 87 4.90 -18.63 14.48
C LEU A 87 5.66 -19.07 15.74
N ALA A 88 5.33 -18.52 16.91
CA ALA A 88 5.92 -18.94 18.18
C ALA A 88 5.59 -20.41 18.51
N ASP A 89 4.36 -20.84 18.28
CA ASP A 89 3.91 -22.22 18.49
C ASP A 89 4.62 -23.22 17.55
N SER A 90 5.13 -22.76 16.40
CA SER A 90 5.98 -23.57 15.52
C SER A 90 7.42 -23.78 16.04
N GLY A 91 7.77 -23.17 17.18
CA GLY A 91 9.07 -23.30 17.83
C GLY A 91 10.07 -22.18 17.51
N VAL A 92 9.66 -21.17 16.74
CA VAL A 92 10.50 -20.01 16.41
C VAL A 92 10.56 -19.05 17.61
N ARG A 93 11.76 -18.69 18.04
CA ARG A 93 11.98 -17.66 19.05
C ARG A 93 11.88 -16.28 18.43
N ILE A 94 10.91 -15.48 18.88
CA ILE A 94 10.66 -14.12 18.37
C ILE A 94 11.18 -13.11 19.39
N ARG A 95 11.92 -12.11 18.93
CA ARG A 95 12.36 -10.94 19.70
C ARG A 95 12.09 -9.68 18.90
N ILE A 96 11.49 -8.68 19.58
CA ILE A 96 11.27 -7.34 19.01
C ILE A 96 11.99 -6.35 19.92
N GLU A 97 12.88 -5.54 19.36
CA GLU A 97 13.74 -4.63 20.11
C GLU A 97 13.68 -3.21 19.53
N THR A 98 13.77 -2.20 20.39
CA THR A 98 13.92 -0.80 19.97
C THR A 98 15.37 -0.39 20.17
N VAL A 99 16.01 0.05 19.09
CA VAL A 99 17.43 0.40 19.05
C VAL A 99 17.65 1.85 18.64
N ASP A 100 18.85 2.37 18.93
CA ASP A 100 19.27 3.70 18.46
C ASP A 100 20.13 3.54 17.19
N ALA A 101 19.50 3.30 16.08
CA ALA A 101 20.15 2.94 14.83
C ALA A 101 20.39 4.17 13.90
N GLY A 102 19.64 5.25 14.07
CA GLY A 102 19.72 6.44 13.22
C GLY A 102 19.25 6.21 11.79
N ASP A 103 18.24 5.37 11.59
CA ASP A 103 17.72 5.07 10.27
C ASP A 103 17.11 6.31 9.61
N PRO A 104 17.43 6.59 8.35
CA PRO A 104 16.95 7.79 7.67
C PRO A 104 15.46 7.73 7.32
N HIS A 105 14.88 6.51 7.23
CA HIS A 105 13.47 6.32 6.91
C HIS A 105 12.68 5.91 8.16
N PRO A 106 11.54 6.58 8.48
CA PRO A 106 10.80 6.35 9.73
C PRO A 106 10.18 4.94 9.84
N SER A 107 9.97 4.26 8.71
CA SER A 107 9.35 2.92 8.65
C SER A 107 10.38 1.88 8.20
N THR A 108 11.53 1.82 8.89
CA THR A 108 12.60 0.85 8.65
C THR A 108 12.42 -0.39 9.52
N TYR A 109 12.43 -1.56 8.88
CA TYR A 109 12.47 -2.89 9.49
C TYR A 109 13.87 -3.45 9.38
N ARG A 110 14.46 -3.83 10.49
CA ARG A 110 15.72 -4.58 10.56
C ARG A 110 15.39 -5.98 11.02
N LEU A 111 15.64 -6.99 10.20
CA LEU A 111 15.39 -8.38 10.48
C LEU A 111 16.69 -9.17 10.47
N THR A 112 16.85 -10.03 11.47
CA THR A 112 17.85 -11.08 11.47
C THR A 112 17.15 -12.41 11.71
N LEU A 113 17.21 -13.30 10.72
CA LEU A 113 16.69 -14.66 10.82
C LEU A 113 17.87 -15.63 10.95
N THR A 114 17.78 -16.57 11.87
CA THR A 114 18.80 -17.59 12.10
C THR A 114 18.17 -18.98 12.09
N GLY A 115 18.81 -19.91 11.42
CA GLY A 115 18.41 -21.31 11.31
C GLY A 115 19.62 -22.22 11.09
N LYS A 116 19.37 -23.48 10.79
CA LYS A 116 20.43 -24.49 10.59
C LYS A 116 21.43 -24.15 9.48
N GLN A 117 20.98 -23.44 8.46
CA GLN A 117 21.79 -23.02 7.31
C GLN A 117 22.55 -21.71 7.53
N GLY A 118 22.54 -21.16 8.74
CA GLY A 118 23.18 -19.91 9.09
C GLY A 118 22.20 -18.77 9.33
N SER A 119 22.68 -17.55 9.23
CA SER A 119 21.91 -16.33 9.48
C SER A 119 21.82 -15.49 8.23
N ILE A 120 20.71 -14.75 8.09
CA ILE A 120 20.52 -13.71 7.09
C ILE A 120 20.04 -12.44 7.80
N SER A 121 20.62 -11.30 7.43
CA SER A 121 20.23 -9.97 7.90
C SER A 121 19.72 -9.12 6.74
N LEU A 122 18.56 -8.51 6.92
CA LEU A 122 18.00 -7.59 5.92
C LEU A 122 17.48 -6.31 6.58
N HIS A 123 17.64 -5.16 5.89
CA HIS A 123 16.95 -3.94 6.23
C HIS A 123 15.99 -3.61 5.09
N ALA A 124 14.74 -3.41 5.43
CA ALA A 124 13.70 -3.04 4.48
C ALA A 124 12.93 -1.81 4.96
N ILE A 125 12.43 -1.03 4.03
CA ILE A 125 11.58 0.14 4.31
C ILE A 125 10.18 -0.08 3.72
N SER A 126 9.17 0.43 4.43
CA SER A 126 7.83 0.60 3.86
C SER A 126 7.73 1.99 3.24
N THR A 127 7.53 2.06 1.92
CA THR A 127 7.50 3.33 1.18
C THR A 127 6.10 3.95 1.10
N GLY A 128 5.10 3.30 1.71
CA GLY A 128 3.68 3.71 1.72
C GLY A 128 2.82 2.85 0.79
N GLY A 129 1.50 2.87 1.01
CA GLY A 129 0.55 2.10 0.19
C GLY A 129 0.71 0.56 0.25
N GLY A 130 1.58 0.05 1.10
CA GLY A 130 1.96 -1.38 1.13
C GLY A 130 3.18 -1.71 0.28
N MET A 131 3.81 -0.73 -0.36
CA MET A 131 5.05 -0.90 -1.10
C MET A 131 6.26 -1.00 -0.16
N ILE A 132 7.26 -1.73 -0.62
CA ILE A 132 8.48 -2.02 0.15
C ILE A 132 9.73 -1.86 -0.73
N GLU A 133 10.85 -1.68 -0.05
CA GLU A 133 12.17 -1.84 -0.66
C GLU A 133 13.12 -2.47 0.38
N VAL A 134 13.76 -3.59 0.03
CA VAL A 134 14.91 -4.09 0.79
C VAL A 134 16.12 -3.28 0.36
N ILE A 135 16.64 -2.48 1.28
CA ILE A 135 17.74 -1.53 1.04
C ILE A 135 19.11 -2.10 1.44
N ARG A 136 19.12 -3.18 2.24
CA ARG A 136 20.35 -3.86 2.65
C ARG A 136 20.10 -5.35 2.89
N LEU A 137 21.02 -6.20 2.42
CA LEU A 137 20.98 -7.64 2.60
C LEU A 137 22.39 -8.15 2.93
N ASP A 138 22.59 -8.80 4.08
CA ASP A 138 23.89 -9.28 4.59
C ASP A 138 25.01 -8.22 4.46
N GLY A 139 24.67 -6.96 4.69
CA GLY A 139 25.59 -5.83 4.58
C GLY A 139 25.75 -5.23 3.16
N PHE A 140 25.28 -5.91 2.11
CA PHE A 140 25.24 -5.36 0.75
C PHE A 140 24.14 -4.30 0.61
N ALA A 141 24.44 -3.18 -0.03
CA ALA A 141 23.43 -2.22 -0.45
C ALA A 141 22.70 -2.78 -1.68
N VAL A 142 21.40 -2.95 -1.57
CA VAL A 142 20.53 -3.50 -2.62
C VAL A 142 19.30 -2.62 -2.83
N ALA A 143 18.49 -2.91 -3.86
CA ALA A 143 17.20 -2.26 -4.10
C ALA A 143 16.19 -3.31 -4.60
N LEU A 144 15.66 -4.15 -3.68
CA LEU A 144 14.72 -5.22 -4.01
C LEU A 144 13.31 -4.77 -3.67
N GLY A 145 12.49 -4.54 -4.70
CA GLY A 145 11.07 -4.13 -4.54
C GLY A 145 10.10 -5.30 -4.44
N GLY A 146 10.55 -6.52 -4.73
CA GLY A 146 9.69 -7.71 -4.77
C GLY A 146 8.71 -7.72 -5.97
N ASP A 147 9.08 -7.09 -7.06
CA ASP A 147 8.29 -6.94 -8.29
C ASP A 147 8.81 -7.79 -9.46
N VAL A 148 9.80 -8.64 -9.21
CA VAL A 148 10.38 -9.59 -10.17
C VAL A 148 10.76 -10.88 -9.47
N PHE A 149 10.92 -11.98 -10.20
CA PHE A 149 11.65 -13.14 -9.70
C PHE A 149 13.12 -12.75 -9.56
N THR A 150 13.71 -13.03 -8.40
CA THR A 150 15.10 -12.67 -8.12
C THR A 150 15.87 -13.89 -7.66
N THR A 151 16.96 -14.22 -8.36
CA THR A 151 17.91 -15.24 -7.90
C THR A 151 19.17 -14.54 -7.38
N LEU A 152 19.53 -14.80 -6.15
CA LEU A 152 20.66 -14.20 -5.44
C LEU A 152 21.79 -15.24 -5.31
N LEU A 153 23.02 -14.84 -5.67
CA LEU A 153 24.21 -15.67 -5.53
C LEU A 153 25.23 -14.92 -4.66
N TRP A 154 25.67 -15.52 -3.56
CA TRP A 154 26.81 -15.03 -2.78
C TRP A 154 28.07 -15.70 -3.29
N LEU A 155 29.09 -14.93 -3.64
CA LEU A 155 30.34 -15.40 -4.20
C LEU A 155 31.53 -14.93 -3.34
N ASP A 156 32.53 -15.80 -3.22
CA ASP A 156 33.83 -15.46 -2.62
C ASP A 156 34.85 -15.01 -3.68
N ALA A 157 34.36 -14.46 -4.80
CA ALA A 157 35.16 -14.03 -5.96
C ALA A 157 34.50 -12.85 -6.68
N PRO A 158 35.26 -12.07 -7.49
CA PRO A 158 34.71 -11.05 -8.38
C PRO A 158 33.73 -11.64 -9.40
N ALA A 159 32.57 -11.00 -9.56
CA ALA A 159 31.45 -11.52 -10.35
C ALA A 159 31.40 -11.02 -11.81
N THR A 160 32.35 -10.19 -12.28
CA THR A 160 32.28 -9.53 -13.60
C THR A 160 32.08 -10.51 -14.75
N ARG A 161 32.85 -11.62 -14.77
CA ARG A 161 32.72 -12.63 -15.83
C ARG A 161 31.37 -13.35 -15.78
N LEU A 162 30.92 -13.70 -14.59
CA LEU A 162 29.61 -14.35 -14.40
C LEU A 162 28.46 -13.43 -14.83
N ARG A 163 28.53 -12.15 -14.47
CA ARG A 163 27.55 -11.14 -14.91
C ARG A 163 27.47 -11.10 -16.43
N ASP A 164 28.62 -11.04 -17.12
CA ASP A 164 28.66 -10.91 -18.59
C ASP A 164 28.14 -12.19 -19.26
N GLU A 165 28.41 -13.38 -18.70
CA GLU A 165 27.87 -14.66 -19.19
C GLU A 165 26.34 -14.74 -18.99
N LEU A 166 25.82 -14.30 -17.85
CA LEU A 166 24.40 -14.33 -17.53
C LEU A 166 23.59 -13.29 -18.31
N ALA A 167 24.15 -12.11 -18.55
CA ALA A 167 23.48 -11.04 -19.30
C ALA A 167 23.20 -11.38 -20.77
N LEU A 168 23.79 -12.45 -21.30
CA LEU A 168 23.51 -12.94 -22.67
C LEU A 168 22.34 -13.93 -22.78
N ARG A 169 21.71 -14.27 -21.65
CA ARG A 169 20.65 -15.29 -21.63
C ARG A 169 19.28 -14.64 -21.77
N GLU A 170 18.45 -15.19 -22.64
CA GLU A 170 17.11 -14.67 -22.97
C GLU A 170 16.13 -14.72 -21.77
N GLU A 171 16.30 -15.68 -20.86
CA GLU A 171 15.47 -15.81 -19.67
C GLU A 171 15.81 -14.81 -18.55
N ILE A 172 16.89 -14.03 -18.70
CA ILE A 172 17.38 -13.07 -17.69
C ILE A 172 17.09 -11.64 -18.18
N ASP A 173 16.35 -10.89 -17.36
CA ASP A 173 16.00 -9.49 -17.63
C ASP A 173 17.12 -8.52 -17.24
N ALA A 174 17.78 -8.76 -16.10
CA ALA A 174 18.92 -7.96 -15.64
C ALA A 174 19.84 -8.76 -14.72
N VAL A 175 21.12 -8.37 -14.67
CA VAL A 175 22.12 -8.87 -13.72
C VAL A 175 22.80 -7.69 -13.05
N LEU A 176 22.65 -7.58 -11.73
CA LEU A 176 23.31 -6.57 -10.92
C LEU A 176 24.38 -7.22 -10.03
N VAL A 177 25.44 -6.49 -9.79
CA VAL A 177 26.56 -6.94 -8.94
C VAL A 177 26.71 -5.94 -7.80
N HIS A 178 26.61 -6.44 -6.57
CA HIS A 178 26.74 -5.65 -5.36
C HIS A 178 28.03 -6.06 -4.63
N GLU A 179 28.84 -5.07 -4.28
CA GLU A 179 30.08 -5.22 -3.55
C GLU A 179 29.95 -4.59 -2.17
N ARG A 180 30.64 -5.13 -1.18
CA ARG A 180 30.74 -4.50 0.13
C ARG A 180 32.20 -4.20 0.47
N GLN A 181 32.41 -3.08 1.19
CA GLN A 181 33.76 -2.61 1.50
C GLN A 181 34.51 -3.48 2.55
N ALA A 182 33.79 -4.38 3.23
CA ALA A 182 34.35 -5.12 4.36
C ALA A 182 35.22 -6.31 3.96
N ASP A 183 34.98 -6.89 2.79
CA ASP A 183 35.67 -8.11 2.31
C ASP A 183 35.57 -8.26 0.77
N THR A 184 36.02 -9.42 0.26
CA THR A 184 36.01 -9.73 -1.19
C THR A 184 34.75 -10.43 -1.65
N THR A 185 33.76 -10.64 -0.77
CA THR A 185 32.49 -11.27 -1.16
C THR A 185 31.66 -10.35 -2.06
N THR A 186 30.99 -10.95 -3.02
CA THR A 186 30.14 -10.29 -4.00
C THR A 186 28.75 -10.90 -3.95
N LEU A 187 27.71 -10.07 -4.07
CA LEU A 187 26.33 -10.52 -4.25
C LEU A 187 25.91 -10.27 -5.70
N VAL A 188 25.53 -11.32 -6.43
CA VAL A 188 24.95 -11.21 -7.77
C VAL A 188 23.45 -11.36 -7.66
N GLU A 189 22.73 -10.37 -8.16
CA GLU A 189 21.29 -10.30 -8.24
C GLU A 189 20.87 -10.52 -9.70
N ILE A 190 20.17 -11.61 -9.97
CA ILE A 190 19.63 -11.98 -11.28
C ILE A 190 18.13 -11.72 -11.23
N ARG A 191 17.64 -10.85 -12.10
CA ARG A 191 16.21 -10.53 -12.27
C ARG A 191 15.63 -11.22 -13.48
N SER A 192 14.42 -11.77 -13.35
CA SER A 192 13.69 -12.41 -14.43
C SER A 192 12.18 -12.21 -14.29
N VAL A 193 11.45 -12.35 -15.39
CA VAL A 193 9.97 -12.25 -15.40
C VAL A 193 9.28 -13.61 -15.17
N ALA A 194 10.06 -14.68 -15.06
CA ALA A 194 9.62 -16.02 -14.71
C ALA A 194 10.69 -16.68 -13.85
N PRO A 195 10.37 -17.74 -13.08
CA PRO A 195 11.38 -18.51 -12.36
C PRO A 195 12.48 -18.98 -13.31
N LEU A 196 13.74 -18.91 -12.90
CA LEU A 196 14.84 -19.45 -13.72
C LEU A 196 14.69 -20.97 -13.86
N PRO A 197 15.15 -21.56 -15.00
CA PRO A 197 15.13 -23.01 -15.18
C PRO A 197 15.88 -23.71 -14.03
N PRO A 198 15.31 -24.76 -13.40
CA PRO A 198 15.94 -25.44 -12.27
C PRO A 198 17.35 -25.97 -12.56
N LEU A 199 17.61 -26.40 -13.81
CA LEU A 199 18.94 -26.83 -14.24
C LEU A 199 19.97 -25.69 -14.24
N LEU A 200 19.53 -24.46 -14.55
CA LEU A 200 20.40 -23.29 -14.49
C LEU A 200 20.72 -22.94 -13.04
N VAL A 201 19.70 -22.91 -12.16
CA VAL A 201 19.88 -22.64 -10.74
C VAL A 201 20.83 -23.66 -10.10
N ALA A 202 20.66 -24.96 -10.41
CA ALA A 202 21.54 -26.03 -9.95
C ALA A 202 22.98 -25.86 -10.48
N ALA A 203 23.15 -25.50 -11.75
CA ALA A 203 24.47 -25.25 -12.33
C ALA A 203 25.18 -24.05 -11.69
N LEU A 204 24.44 -22.98 -11.36
CA LEU A 204 24.97 -21.82 -10.67
C LEU A 204 25.38 -22.18 -9.23
N GLY A 205 24.55 -22.92 -8.49
CA GLY A 205 24.85 -23.38 -7.13
C GLY A 205 25.99 -24.41 -7.06
N GLY A 206 26.26 -25.14 -8.13
CA GLY A 206 27.37 -26.09 -8.23
C GLY A 206 28.74 -25.47 -8.53
N ARG A 207 28.83 -24.16 -8.72
CA ARG A 207 30.09 -23.45 -8.97
C ARG A 207 30.93 -23.38 -7.68
N ALA A 208 32.22 -23.56 -7.81
CA ALA A 208 33.15 -23.55 -6.67
C ALA A 208 33.27 -22.18 -5.96
N ASP A 209 32.96 -21.09 -6.67
CA ASP A 209 33.00 -19.71 -6.17
C ASP A 209 31.66 -19.23 -5.58
N VAL A 210 30.59 -20.02 -5.68
CA VAL A 210 29.27 -19.72 -5.13
C VAL A 210 29.09 -20.39 -3.77
N THR A 211 28.86 -19.61 -2.74
CA THR A 211 28.70 -20.08 -1.36
C THR A 211 27.24 -20.27 -0.96
N ARG A 212 26.33 -19.52 -1.60
CA ARG A 212 24.89 -19.58 -1.30
C ARG A 212 24.08 -19.15 -2.54
N VAL A 213 22.94 -19.80 -2.75
CA VAL A 213 21.92 -19.42 -3.74
C VAL A 213 20.59 -19.23 -3.03
N ARG A 214 19.83 -18.20 -3.38
CA ARG A 214 18.45 -17.99 -2.90
C ARG A 214 17.57 -17.51 -4.06
N GLU A 215 16.35 -18.01 -4.08
CA GLU A 215 15.33 -17.61 -5.05
C GLU A 215 14.20 -16.90 -4.32
N LEU A 216 13.84 -15.70 -4.77
CA LEU A 216 12.76 -14.90 -4.24
C LEU A 216 11.63 -14.84 -5.26
N ALA A 217 10.43 -15.20 -4.84
CA ALA A 217 9.23 -14.99 -5.63
C ALA A 217 8.76 -13.52 -5.53
N PRO A 218 8.13 -12.98 -6.58
CA PRO A 218 7.56 -11.65 -6.52
C PRO A 218 6.41 -11.60 -5.51
N VAL A 219 6.30 -10.46 -4.79
CA VAL A 219 5.24 -10.17 -3.83
C VAL A 219 4.26 -9.12 -4.34
N LEU A 220 4.44 -8.67 -5.58
CA LEU A 220 3.61 -7.69 -6.28
C LEU A 220 2.88 -8.33 -7.47
N PRO A 221 1.62 -7.90 -7.78
CA PRO A 221 0.81 -8.51 -8.81
C PRO A 221 1.26 -8.20 -10.25
N VAL A 222 1.92 -7.06 -10.49
CA VAL A 222 2.41 -6.67 -11.83
C VAL A 222 3.93 -6.63 -11.80
N LEU A 223 4.54 -7.46 -12.62
CA LEU A 223 5.99 -7.56 -12.70
C LEU A 223 6.60 -6.33 -13.38
N SER A 224 7.85 -6.02 -13.04
CA SER A 224 8.68 -5.02 -13.71
C SER A 224 9.60 -5.68 -14.74
N ARG A 225 10.10 -4.86 -15.69
CA ARG A 225 11.16 -5.21 -16.63
C ARG A 225 12.20 -4.12 -16.65
N HIS A 226 13.45 -4.46 -16.90
CA HIS A 226 14.59 -3.55 -16.82
C HIS A 226 14.46 -2.34 -17.77
N ASP A 227 14.02 -2.55 -18.99
CA ASP A 227 13.97 -1.56 -20.07
C ASP A 227 12.56 -1.01 -20.35
N THR A 228 11.63 -1.21 -19.40
CA THR A 228 10.26 -0.71 -19.53
C THR A 228 10.25 0.83 -19.56
N ALA A 229 9.51 1.39 -20.52
CA ALA A 229 9.20 2.81 -20.61
C ALA A 229 7.69 3.02 -20.60
N VAL A 230 7.23 4.05 -19.90
CA VAL A 230 5.83 4.48 -19.89
C VAL A 230 5.61 5.64 -20.85
N PRO A 231 4.41 5.81 -21.42
CA PRO A 231 4.15 6.84 -22.43
C PRO A 231 4.21 8.26 -21.89
N PHE A 232 3.98 8.46 -20.58
CA PHE A 232 4.03 9.74 -19.87
C PHE A 232 4.18 9.45 -18.37
N SER A 233 4.76 10.40 -17.62
CA SER A 233 5.00 10.28 -16.19
C SER A 233 4.38 11.40 -15.35
N THR A 234 3.87 12.45 -16.01
CA THR A 234 3.22 13.61 -15.40
C THR A 234 1.91 13.94 -16.09
N ALA A 235 1.06 14.74 -15.43
CA ALA A 235 -0.18 15.23 -16.05
C ALA A 235 0.12 16.15 -17.25
N ALA A 236 1.18 16.96 -17.18
CA ALA A 236 1.61 17.82 -18.27
C ALA A 236 2.07 17.02 -19.50
N ASP A 237 2.88 15.94 -19.30
CA ASP A 237 3.31 15.06 -20.40
C ASP A 237 2.11 14.40 -21.08
N LEU A 238 1.13 13.94 -20.28
CA LEU A 238 -0.09 13.32 -20.78
C LEU A 238 -0.86 14.29 -21.67
N LEU A 239 -1.12 15.52 -21.20
CA LEU A 239 -1.86 16.55 -21.96
C LEU A 239 -1.11 16.96 -23.24
N ALA A 240 0.20 17.06 -23.20
CA ALA A 240 1.03 17.37 -24.36
C ALA A 240 0.97 16.26 -25.43
N ARG A 241 0.83 15.00 -25.02
CA ARG A 241 0.74 13.84 -25.93
C ARG A 241 -0.68 13.69 -26.50
N ASP A 242 -1.72 13.94 -25.71
CA ASP A 242 -3.12 13.85 -26.14
C ASP A 242 -3.54 15.12 -26.91
N ASN A 243 -2.91 15.35 -28.07
CA ASN A 243 -3.00 16.55 -28.91
C ASN A 243 -4.43 17.04 -29.28
N ALA A 244 -5.48 16.36 -28.88
CA ALA A 244 -6.85 16.71 -29.24
C ALA A 244 -7.86 16.51 -28.11
N GLY A 245 -7.45 16.08 -26.92
CA GLY A 245 -8.42 15.71 -25.85
C GLY A 245 -9.37 14.60 -26.28
N ALA A 246 -8.93 13.76 -27.22
CA ALA A 246 -9.79 12.78 -27.88
C ALA A 246 -10.03 11.54 -27.02
N LYS A 247 -9.14 11.27 -26.03
CA LYS A 247 -9.23 10.09 -25.18
C LYS A 247 -9.75 10.45 -23.79
N ALA A 248 -10.57 9.58 -23.24
CA ALA A 248 -10.92 9.63 -21.82
C ALA A 248 -9.70 9.22 -20.97
N LEU A 249 -9.61 9.73 -19.74
CA LEU A 249 -8.47 9.46 -18.86
C LEU A 249 -8.24 7.96 -18.59
N TRP A 250 -9.32 7.15 -18.54
CA TRP A 250 -9.23 5.71 -18.35
C TRP A 250 -8.56 4.98 -19.53
N GLN A 251 -8.74 5.45 -20.77
CA GLN A 251 -8.06 4.88 -21.94
C GLN A 251 -6.56 5.11 -21.86
N LEU A 252 -6.16 6.31 -21.46
CA LEU A 252 -4.76 6.66 -21.22
C LEU A 252 -4.16 5.87 -20.04
N ALA A 253 -4.97 5.57 -19.01
CA ALA A 253 -4.56 4.71 -17.90
C ALA A 253 -4.29 3.27 -18.35
N ILE A 254 -5.12 2.72 -19.26
CA ILE A 254 -4.89 1.40 -19.86
C ILE A 254 -3.58 1.41 -20.66
N GLU A 255 -3.37 2.40 -21.53
CA GLU A 255 -2.12 2.53 -22.30
C GLU A 255 -0.88 2.59 -21.40
N TYR A 256 -0.98 3.34 -20.31
CA TYR A 256 0.09 3.44 -19.30
C TYR A 256 0.39 2.07 -18.67
N GLU A 257 -0.61 1.38 -18.16
CA GLU A 257 -0.43 0.11 -17.44
C GLU A 257 -0.02 -1.04 -18.38
N MET A 258 -0.55 -1.07 -19.60
CA MET A 258 -0.11 -1.99 -20.63
C MET A 258 1.41 -1.84 -20.91
N ALA A 259 1.88 -0.61 -21.08
CA ALA A 259 3.29 -0.32 -21.29
C ALA A 259 4.13 -0.67 -20.05
N ARG A 260 3.64 -0.31 -18.84
CA ARG A 260 4.31 -0.56 -17.56
C ARG A 260 4.46 -2.04 -17.22
N GLY A 261 3.40 -2.83 -17.42
CA GLY A 261 3.32 -4.23 -16.99
C GLY A 261 3.54 -5.25 -18.12
N GLY A 262 3.63 -4.82 -19.37
CA GLY A 262 3.63 -5.74 -20.52
C GLY A 262 2.31 -6.54 -20.62
N LEU A 263 1.20 -5.93 -20.21
CA LEU A 263 -0.13 -6.53 -20.19
C LEU A 263 -0.92 -6.15 -21.44
N ASP A 264 -1.96 -6.92 -21.77
CA ASP A 264 -2.96 -6.52 -22.75
C ASP A 264 -4.13 -5.76 -22.09
N GLU A 265 -4.89 -5.02 -22.91
CA GLU A 265 -6.05 -4.22 -22.46
C GLU A 265 -7.07 -5.08 -21.71
N ALA A 266 -7.41 -6.25 -22.24
CA ALA A 266 -8.40 -7.14 -21.62
C ALA A 266 -7.97 -7.63 -20.24
N THR A 267 -6.66 -7.83 -20.03
CA THR A 267 -6.08 -8.19 -18.73
C THR A 267 -6.18 -7.03 -17.75
N VAL A 268 -5.82 -5.82 -18.17
CA VAL A 268 -5.92 -4.61 -17.33
C VAL A 268 -7.37 -4.36 -16.89
N GLU A 269 -8.33 -4.40 -17.81
CA GLU A 269 -9.76 -4.25 -17.48
C GLU A 269 -10.25 -5.37 -16.54
N ARG A 270 -9.93 -6.62 -16.82
CA ARG A 270 -10.33 -7.77 -16.00
C ARG A 270 -9.80 -7.67 -14.57
N MET A 271 -8.54 -7.28 -14.38
CA MET A 271 -7.96 -7.07 -13.06
C MET A 271 -8.72 -6.00 -12.28
N MET A 272 -9.07 -4.88 -12.92
CA MET A 272 -9.80 -3.81 -12.25
C MET A 272 -11.26 -4.18 -11.98
N VAL A 273 -11.93 -4.92 -12.86
CA VAL A 273 -13.28 -5.46 -12.62
C VAL A 273 -13.30 -6.37 -11.39
N GLU A 274 -12.28 -7.21 -11.19
CA GLU A 274 -12.21 -8.05 -9.98
C GLU A 274 -12.06 -7.19 -8.71
N ILE A 275 -11.30 -6.11 -8.76
CA ILE A 275 -11.21 -5.14 -7.66
C ILE A 275 -12.58 -4.51 -7.36
N VAL A 276 -13.34 -4.11 -8.38
CA VAL A 276 -14.72 -3.60 -8.22
C VAL A 276 -15.59 -4.62 -7.47
N ARG A 277 -15.53 -5.89 -7.85
CA ARG A 277 -16.30 -6.97 -7.21
C ARG A 277 -15.94 -7.16 -5.75
N ILE A 278 -14.64 -7.11 -5.41
CA ILE A 278 -14.16 -7.17 -4.03
C ILE A 278 -14.73 -6.00 -3.22
N LEU A 279 -14.64 -4.79 -3.73
CA LEU A 279 -15.14 -3.58 -3.06
C LEU A 279 -16.65 -3.62 -2.82
N ARG A 280 -17.44 -4.03 -3.81
CA ARG A 280 -18.90 -4.17 -3.68
C ARG A 280 -19.26 -5.22 -2.62
N ARG A 281 -18.56 -6.36 -2.57
CA ARG A 281 -18.72 -7.36 -1.50
C ARG A 281 -18.38 -6.77 -0.13
N SER A 282 -17.29 -6.01 -0.03
CA SER A 282 -16.88 -5.38 1.23
C SER A 282 -17.91 -4.35 1.71
N ILE A 283 -18.48 -3.53 0.82
CA ILE A 283 -19.57 -2.61 1.17
C ILE A 283 -20.77 -3.38 1.72
N ALA A 284 -21.19 -4.43 1.04
CA ALA A 284 -22.34 -5.26 1.47
C ALA A 284 -22.09 -5.88 2.86
N VAL A 285 -20.89 -6.40 3.12
CA VAL A 285 -20.48 -6.93 4.43
C VAL A 285 -20.53 -5.84 5.50
N GLY A 286 -20.01 -4.65 5.22
CA GLY A 286 -20.01 -3.52 6.15
C GLY A 286 -21.43 -3.11 6.55
N ILE A 287 -22.34 -2.97 5.58
CA ILE A 287 -23.75 -2.61 5.81
C ILE A 287 -24.47 -3.70 6.61
N ALA A 288 -24.19 -4.98 6.32
CA ALA A 288 -24.82 -6.12 7.01
C ALA A 288 -24.42 -6.23 8.48
N GLY A 289 -23.20 -5.83 8.83
CA GLY A 289 -22.72 -5.81 10.20
C GLY A 289 -21.25 -6.22 10.33
N THR A 290 -20.55 -5.56 11.23
CA THR A 290 -19.15 -5.84 11.56
C THR A 290 -18.95 -5.95 13.06
N THR A 291 -18.11 -6.89 13.50
CA THR A 291 -17.71 -7.05 14.89
C THR A 291 -16.21 -7.28 15.00
N TYR A 292 -15.56 -6.60 15.93
CA TYR A 292 -14.16 -6.81 16.28
C TYR A 292 -13.88 -6.21 17.66
N ALA A 293 -13.19 -6.94 18.52
CA ALA A 293 -12.98 -6.51 19.90
C ALA A 293 -12.00 -5.33 20.03
N ASP A 294 -10.92 -5.33 19.24
CA ASP A 294 -9.86 -4.31 19.30
C ASP A 294 -10.11 -3.20 18.28
N ARG A 295 -11.17 -2.39 18.52
CA ARG A 295 -11.48 -1.20 17.71
C ARG A 295 -12.03 -0.05 18.54
N VAL A 296 -11.91 1.16 18.01
CA VAL A 296 -12.43 2.40 18.62
C VAL A 296 -13.91 2.58 18.29
N LEU A 297 -14.27 2.47 17.02
CA LEU A 297 -15.62 2.71 16.50
C LEU A 297 -16.42 1.40 16.44
N GLY A 298 -17.67 1.46 16.90
CA GLY A 298 -18.64 0.38 16.69
C GLY A 298 -19.20 0.38 15.25
N TRP A 299 -20.09 -0.58 14.97
CA TRP A 299 -20.83 -0.61 13.72
C TRP A 299 -21.89 0.50 13.67
N GLN A 300 -21.80 1.40 12.69
CA GLN A 300 -22.64 2.59 12.53
C GLN A 300 -23.36 2.62 11.17
N SER A 301 -22.79 1.94 10.14
CA SER A 301 -23.33 1.94 8.77
C SER A 301 -24.77 1.42 8.73
N GLY A 302 -25.13 0.41 9.52
CA GLY A 302 -26.50 -0.10 9.60
C GLY A 302 -27.49 0.93 10.17
N GLY A 303 -27.08 1.70 11.19
CA GLY A 303 -27.87 2.80 11.74
C GLY A 303 -28.05 3.95 10.73
N PHE A 304 -26.99 4.26 9.99
CA PHE A 304 -27.04 5.26 8.92
C PHE A 304 -27.95 4.83 7.76
N ASP A 305 -27.87 3.56 7.31
CA ASP A 305 -28.73 3.01 6.28
C ASP A 305 -30.21 3.03 6.69
N ALA A 306 -30.52 2.66 7.94
CA ALA A 306 -31.86 2.74 8.48
C ALA A 306 -32.40 4.18 8.51
N ALA A 307 -31.58 5.16 8.93
CA ALA A 307 -31.97 6.56 8.95
C ALA A 307 -32.17 7.13 7.54
N LEU A 308 -31.32 6.71 6.58
CA LEU A 308 -31.45 7.08 5.17
C LEU A 308 -32.76 6.59 4.56
N ARG A 309 -33.09 5.30 4.75
CA ARG A 309 -34.35 4.69 4.26
C ARG A 309 -35.61 5.31 4.90
N GLN A 310 -35.49 5.78 6.14
CA GLN A 310 -36.60 6.43 6.85
C GLN A 310 -36.72 7.94 6.55
N GLY A 311 -35.87 8.51 5.68
CA GLY A 311 -35.89 9.93 5.34
C GLY A 311 -35.56 10.86 6.52
N LYS A 312 -34.80 10.37 7.52
CA LYS A 312 -34.42 11.14 8.71
C LYS A 312 -33.17 12.00 8.55
N LEU A 313 -32.45 11.81 7.46
CA LEU A 313 -31.24 12.58 7.15
C LEU A 313 -31.57 13.82 6.34
N LEU A 314 -30.67 14.82 6.41
CA LEU A 314 -30.75 15.95 5.47
C LEU A 314 -30.59 15.42 4.04
N ASP A 315 -31.27 16.05 3.09
CA ASP A 315 -31.16 15.68 1.68
C ASP A 315 -29.76 16.02 1.16
N GLY A 316 -28.96 14.98 1.02
CA GLY A 316 -27.61 15.00 0.44
C GLY A 316 -27.54 14.26 -0.88
N GLY A 317 -28.66 13.75 -1.41
CA GLY A 317 -28.72 12.99 -2.65
C GLY A 317 -27.67 11.85 -2.68
N ALA A 318 -26.86 11.80 -3.74
CA ALA A 318 -25.81 10.79 -3.92
C ALA A 318 -24.72 10.83 -2.82
N LEU A 319 -24.50 11.98 -2.17
CA LEU A 319 -23.53 12.09 -1.09
C LEU A 319 -23.92 11.24 0.12
N ASN A 320 -25.21 11.13 0.47
CA ASN A 320 -25.66 10.28 1.58
C ASN A 320 -25.35 8.80 1.30
N ARG A 321 -25.50 8.33 0.06
CA ARG A 321 -25.08 6.97 -0.32
C ARG A 321 -23.56 6.80 -0.24
N ALA A 322 -22.80 7.80 -0.68
CA ALA A 322 -21.34 7.78 -0.56
C ALA A 322 -20.89 7.72 0.90
N ILE A 323 -21.50 8.49 1.81
CA ILE A 323 -21.22 8.41 3.26
C ILE A 323 -21.48 7.00 3.80
N LEU A 324 -22.60 6.38 3.43
CA LEU A 324 -22.92 5.01 3.82
C LEU A 324 -21.83 4.03 3.37
N TYR A 325 -21.40 4.09 2.09
CA TYR A 325 -20.42 3.16 1.53
C TYR A 325 -19.02 3.41 2.09
N VAL A 326 -18.62 4.66 2.29
CA VAL A 326 -17.37 5.02 2.97
C VAL A 326 -17.37 4.48 4.40
N THR A 327 -18.46 4.66 5.15
CA THR A 327 -18.58 4.15 6.52
C THR A 327 -18.47 2.63 6.55
N ALA A 328 -19.21 1.93 5.68
CA ALA A 328 -19.21 0.47 5.59
C ALA A 328 -17.79 -0.09 5.30
N LEU A 329 -17.07 0.49 4.34
CA LEU A 329 -15.69 0.08 4.01
C LEU A 329 -14.72 0.33 5.16
N MET A 330 -14.81 1.48 5.85
CA MET A 330 -13.97 1.77 7.02
C MET A 330 -14.26 0.82 8.18
N GLU A 331 -15.50 0.42 8.37
CA GLU A 331 -15.89 -0.56 9.40
C GLU A 331 -15.41 -1.97 9.07
N VAL A 332 -15.46 -2.38 7.80
CA VAL A 332 -14.87 -3.65 7.33
C VAL A 332 -13.36 -3.65 7.60
N LYS A 333 -12.65 -2.58 7.25
CA LYS A 333 -11.23 -2.43 7.54
C LYS A 333 -10.94 -2.57 9.05
N SER A 334 -11.66 -1.83 9.88
CA SER A 334 -11.48 -1.82 11.33
C SER A 334 -11.92 -3.11 12.02
N SER A 335 -12.55 -4.02 11.28
CA SER A 335 -12.97 -5.36 11.73
C SER A 335 -12.18 -6.49 11.09
N MET A 336 -10.99 -6.20 10.57
CA MET A 336 -10.12 -7.17 9.89
C MET A 336 -10.78 -7.85 8.68
N GLY A 337 -11.78 -7.21 8.06
CA GLY A 337 -12.36 -7.65 6.80
C GLY A 337 -11.48 -7.32 5.60
N VAL A 338 -11.82 -7.88 4.45
CA VAL A 338 -11.06 -7.65 3.20
C VAL A 338 -11.37 -6.27 2.64
N ILE A 339 -10.33 -5.51 2.36
CA ILE A 339 -10.37 -4.19 1.71
C ILE A 339 -9.38 -4.13 0.55
N VAL A 340 -9.47 -3.06 -0.22
CA VAL A 340 -8.44 -2.67 -1.19
C VAL A 340 -7.86 -1.32 -0.76
N ALA A 341 -6.54 -1.22 -0.63
CA ALA A 341 -5.90 0.07 -0.38
C ALA A 341 -6.04 0.97 -1.63
N MET A 342 -6.50 2.24 -1.43
CA MET A 342 -6.75 3.20 -2.51
C MET A 342 -6.54 4.65 -2.04
N PRO A 343 -5.33 5.20 -2.01
CA PRO A 343 -4.04 4.51 -2.25
C PRO A 343 -3.48 3.81 -1.01
N THR A 344 -4.10 3.95 0.16
CA THR A 344 -3.67 3.31 1.41
C THR A 344 -4.86 2.66 2.12
N ALA A 345 -4.61 1.79 3.11
CA ALA A 345 -5.68 1.27 3.96
C ALA A 345 -6.33 2.38 4.81
N GLY A 346 -5.59 3.42 5.18
CA GLY A 346 -6.12 4.60 5.89
C GLY A 346 -7.11 5.42 5.07
N ALA A 347 -6.97 5.41 3.75
CA ALA A 347 -7.85 6.12 2.79
C ALA A 347 -8.63 5.17 1.87
N CYS A 348 -8.79 3.90 2.24
CA CYS A 348 -9.35 2.83 1.40
C CYS A 348 -10.83 3.00 1.04
N ALA A 349 -11.52 3.98 1.64
CA ALA A 349 -12.96 4.11 1.50
C ALA A 349 -13.40 5.34 0.69
N ALA A 350 -12.60 6.41 0.67
CA ALA A 350 -12.99 7.66 0.04
C ALA A 350 -13.27 7.50 -1.46
N LEU A 351 -12.29 6.99 -2.20
CA LEU A 351 -12.41 6.76 -3.65
C LEU A 351 -13.51 5.71 -3.97
N PRO A 352 -13.46 4.47 -3.45
CA PRO A 352 -14.45 3.48 -3.86
C PRO A 352 -15.86 3.81 -3.35
N GLY A 353 -16.00 4.39 -2.16
CA GLY A 353 -17.31 4.74 -1.62
C GLY A 353 -18.07 5.75 -2.47
N VAL A 354 -17.41 6.81 -2.95
CA VAL A 354 -18.07 7.81 -3.78
C VAL A 354 -18.26 7.33 -5.23
N VAL A 355 -17.26 6.65 -5.82
CA VAL A 355 -17.35 6.18 -7.22
C VAL A 355 -18.46 5.13 -7.38
N ILE A 356 -18.52 4.11 -6.50
CA ILE A 356 -19.54 3.06 -6.57
C ILE A 356 -20.93 3.67 -6.29
N ALA A 357 -21.05 4.57 -5.29
CA ALA A 357 -22.33 5.21 -4.96
C ALA A 357 -22.89 6.01 -6.13
N LEU A 358 -22.04 6.76 -6.84
CA LEU A 358 -22.46 7.56 -8.00
C LEU A 358 -22.74 6.66 -9.21
N ALA A 359 -21.88 5.70 -9.52
CA ALA A 359 -22.06 4.77 -10.63
C ALA A 359 -23.37 3.98 -10.52
N GLU A 360 -23.70 3.46 -9.32
CA GLU A 360 -25.00 2.80 -9.07
C GLU A 360 -26.18 3.76 -9.21
N GLY A 361 -26.03 5.02 -8.79
CA GLY A 361 -27.05 6.05 -8.97
C GLY A 361 -27.28 6.44 -10.44
N MET A 362 -26.28 6.22 -11.28
CA MET A 362 -26.30 6.43 -12.74
C MET A 362 -26.63 5.14 -13.51
N GLU A 363 -26.91 4.03 -12.83
CA GLU A 363 -27.20 2.71 -13.41
C GLU A 363 -26.04 2.15 -14.27
N LEU A 364 -24.78 2.48 -13.92
CA LEU A 364 -23.58 2.03 -14.62
C LEU A 364 -23.11 0.65 -14.08
N GLY A 365 -22.51 -0.15 -14.97
CA GLY A 365 -22.04 -1.50 -14.67
C GLY A 365 -20.64 -1.58 -14.06
N GLU A 366 -20.18 -2.82 -13.84
CA GLU A 366 -18.83 -3.08 -13.26
C GLU A 366 -17.69 -2.60 -14.17
N LEU A 367 -17.88 -2.62 -15.48
CA LEU A 367 -16.87 -2.19 -16.43
C LEU A 367 -16.67 -0.66 -16.40
N GLU A 368 -17.77 0.10 -16.33
CA GLU A 368 -17.70 1.56 -16.19
C GLU A 368 -17.06 1.97 -14.85
N MET A 369 -17.39 1.26 -13.76
CA MET A 369 -16.74 1.45 -12.47
C MET A 369 -15.22 1.13 -12.56
N ALA A 370 -14.84 0.04 -13.22
CA ALA A 370 -13.44 -0.35 -13.41
C ALA A 370 -12.67 0.72 -14.21
N ARG A 371 -13.25 1.24 -15.28
CA ARG A 371 -12.68 2.33 -16.08
C ARG A 371 -12.50 3.61 -15.27
N ALA A 372 -13.46 3.95 -14.41
CA ALA A 372 -13.32 5.08 -13.49
C ALA A 372 -12.17 4.87 -12.49
N PHE A 373 -12.01 3.66 -11.95
CA PHE A 373 -10.87 3.34 -11.09
C PHE A 373 -9.54 3.35 -11.84
N LEU A 374 -9.48 2.94 -13.09
CA LEU A 374 -8.28 3.08 -13.91
C LEU A 374 -7.89 4.56 -14.09
N ALA A 375 -8.86 5.44 -14.37
CA ALA A 375 -8.62 6.88 -14.44
C ALA A 375 -8.09 7.43 -13.09
N ALA A 376 -8.68 7.03 -11.97
CA ALA A 376 -8.20 7.36 -10.63
C ALA A 376 -6.77 6.85 -10.40
N GLY A 377 -6.49 5.60 -10.81
CA GLY A 377 -5.19 4.96 -10.69
C GLY A 377 -4.08 5.72 -11.41
N LEU A 378 -4.37 6.28 -12.58
CA LEU A 378 -3.39 7.09 -13.31
C LEU A 378 -3.06 8.41 -12.58
N VAL A 379 -4.04 9.08 -12.00
CA VAL A 379 -3.80 10.25 -11.14
C VAL A 379 -2.92 9.86 -9.94
N GLY A 380 -3.23 8.72 -9.31
CA GLY A 380 -2.41 8.17 -8.24
C GLY A 380 -0.98 7.85 -8.69
N ALA A 381 -0.80 7.35 -9.91
CA ALA A 381 0.53 7.07 -10.46
C ALA A 381 1.36 8.37 -10.61
N PHE A 382 0.77 9.49 -11.02
CA PHE A 382 1.47 10.78 -11.05
C PHE A 382 1.86 11.24 -9.64
N ILE A 383 0.98 11.06 -8.66
CA ILE A 383 1.28 11.40 -7.26
C ILE A 383 2.41 10.52 -6.73
N ALA A 384 2.35 9.20 -6.94
CA ALA A 384 3.37 8.26 -6.48
C ALA A 384 4.73 8.47 -7.14
N THR A 385 4.74 8.86 -8.42
CA THR A 385 5.97 9.18 -9.17
C THR A 385 6.66 10.42 -8.61
N ALA A 386 5.90 11.45 -8.24
CA ALA A 386 6.44 12.73 -7.77
C ALA A 386 6.64 12.81 -6.26
N TRP A 387 5.95 11.93 -5.49
CA TRP A 387 5.91 11.99 -4.03
C TRP A 387 5.64 10.60 -3.41
N THR A 388 4.75 10.50 -2.41
CA THR A 388 4.46 9.28 -1.62
C THR A 388 3.01 9.28 -1.14
N PHE A 389 2.53 8.09 -0.73
CA PHE A 389 1.27 7.92 0.00
C PHE A 389 1.49 7.66 1.51
N ALA A 390 2.73 7.66 2.00
CA ALA A 390 3.03 7.38 3.39
C ALA A 390 2.59 8.53 4.31
N ALA A 391 1.66 8.27 5.22
CA ALA A 391 1.22 9.25 6.23
C ALA A 391 2.35 9.64 7.19
N GLU A 392 3.29 8.74 7.42
CA GLU A 392 4.49 8.92 8.23
C GLU A 392 5.43 9.97 7.65
N VAL A 393 5.35 10.18 6.34
CA VAL A 393 6.12 11.20 5.60
C VAL A 393 5.29 12.44 5.32
N GLY A 394 4.04 12.25 4.86
CA GLY A 394 3.22 13.30 4.27
C GLY A 394 2.01 13.76 5.10
N GLY A 395 1.69 13.11 6.22
CA GLY A 395 0.41 13.32 6.88
C GLY A 395 -0.77 12.75 6.08
N CYS A 396 -2.01 12.98 6.54
CA CYS A 396 -3.20 12.50 5.82
C CYS A 396 -3.45 13.22 4.48
N GLN A 397 -2.76 14.32 4.17
CA GLN A 397 -2.80 14.91 2.82
C GLN A 397 -2.23 13.96 1.76
N ALA A 398 -1.22 13.12 2.12
CA ALA A 398 -0.66 12.11 1.24
C ALA A 398 -1.61 10.92 1.00
N GLU A 399 -2.49 10.61 1.94
CA GLU A 399 -3.48 9.54 1.85
C GLU A 399 -4.85 10.07 1.36
N GLY A 400 -5.57 10.79 2.24
CA GLY A 400 -6.92 11.30 1.97
C GLY A 400 -6.94 12.39 0.89
N GLY A 401 -5.89 13.24 0.80
CA GLY A 401 -5.75 14.22 -0.26
C GLY A 401 -5.56 13.55 -1.62
N ALA A 402 -4.67 12.55 -1.69
CA ALA A 402 -4.48 11.75 -2.91
C ALA A 402 -5.78 11.00 -3.29
N ALA A 403 -6.42 10.32 -2.33
CA ALA A 403 -7.69 9.62 -2.58
C ALA A 403 -8.78 10.56 -3.10
N SER A 404 -8.85 11.79 -2.58
CA SER A 404 -9.80 12.81 -3.04
C SER A 404 -9.53 13.26 -4.49
N ALA A 405 -8.26 13.50 -4.84
CA ALA A 405 -7.85 13.84 -6.20
C ALA A 405 -8.16 12.72 -7.19
N MET A 406 -7.81 11.49 -6.83
CA MET A 406 -8.10 10.28 -7.60
C MET A 406 -9.62 10.11 -7.83
N ALA A 407 -10.41 10.26 -6.77
CA ALA A 407 -11.85 10.14 -6.82
C ALA A 407 -12.48 11.24 -7.70
N ALA A 408 -12.01 12.49 -7.60
CA ALA A 408 -12.52 13.59 -8.41
C ALA A 408 -12.32 13.33 -9.92
N ALA A 409 -11.15 12.84 -10.31
CA ALA A 409 -10.88 12.46 -11.70
C ALA A 409 -11.77 11.31 -12.18
N ALA A 410 -11.98 10.28 -11.34
CA ALA A 410 -12.85 9.15 -11.63
C ALA A 410 -14.30 9.59 -11.87
N LEU A 411 -14.83 10.48 -11.02
CA LEU A 411 -16.20 11.00 -11.13
C LEU A 411 -16.42 11.80 -12.40
N VAL A 412 -15.45 12.60 -12.82
CA VAL A 412 -15.49 13.28 -14.13
C VAL A 412 -15.56 12.26 -15.26
N GLY A 413 -14.77 11.18 -15.19
CA GLY A 413 -14.80 10.08 -16.17
C GLY A 413 -16.15 9.36 -16.23
N LEU A 414 -16.79 9.07 -15.09
CA LEU A 414 -18.14 8.50 -15.02
C LEU A 414 -19.18 9.38 -15.71
N ALA A 415 -19.03 10.71 -15.61
CA ALA A 415 -19.90 11.69 -16.25
C ALA A 415 -19.56 11.94 -17.74
N GLY A 416 -18.61 11.18 -18.32
CA GLY A 416 -18.17 11.34 -19.72
C GLY A 416 -17.32 12.57 -19.98
N GLY A 417 -16.68 13.14 -18.96
CA GLY A 417 -15.77 14.27 -19.10
C GLY A 417 -14.42 13.90 -19.72
N THR A 418 -13.70 14.90 -20.22
CA THR A 418 -12.39 14.74 -20.86
C THR A 418 -11.27 14.45 -19.85
N ALA A 419 -10.12 13.98 -20.35
CA ALA A 419 -8.91 13.81 -19.53
C ALA A 419 -8.48 15.15 -18.88
N GLU A 420 -8.52 16.25 -19.62
CA GLU A 420 -8.21 17.59 -19.12
C GLU A 420 -9.11 17.98 -17.93
N ARG A 421 -10.42 17.78 -18.03
CA ARG A 421 -11.37 18.06 -16.94
C ARG A 421 -11.16 17.13 -15.75
N SER A 422 -10.80 15.86 -15.98
CA SER A 422 -10.46 14.91 -14.93
C SER A 422 -9.23 15.38 -14.14
N LEU A 423 -8.19 15.85 -14.81
CA LEU A 423 -6.99 16.40 -14.19
C LEU A 423 -7.25 17.73 -13.47
N ALA A 424 -8.13 18.59 -14.02
CA ALA A 424 -8.56 19.81 -13.36
C ALA A 424 -9.32 19.52 -12.06
N ALA A 425 -10.22 18.53 -12.05
CA ALA A 425 -10.92 18.09 -10.85
C ALA A 425 -9.96 17.54 -9.80
N ALA A 426 -8.99 16.72 -10.22
CA ALA A 426 -7.96 16.18 -9.34
C ALA A 426 -7.11 17.29 -8.70
N SER A 427 -6.73 18.29 -9.48
CA SER A 427 -5.99 19.45 -8.98
C SER A 427 -6.77 20.20 -7.90
N MET A 428 -8.03 20.59 -8.18
CA MET A 428 -8.89 21.28 -7.22
C MET A 428 -9.09 20.46 -5.93
N ALA A 429 -9.33 19.15 -6.08
CA ALA A 429 -9.54 18.27 -4.93
C ALA A 429 -8.30 18.18 -4.04
N LEU A 430 -7.10 18.08 -4.63
CA LEU A 430 -5.85 18.02 -3.86
C LEU A 430 -5.54 19.36 -3.18
N GLN A 431 -5.74 20.49 -3.86
CA GLN A 431 -5.57 21.84 -3.30
C GLN A 431 -6.34 22.00 -1.98
N ASN A 432 -7.58 21.54 -1.93
CA ASN A 432 -8.45 21.65 -0.77
C ASN A 432 -7.99 20.81 0.44
N MET A 433 -7.12 19.83 0.22
CA MET A 433 -6.67 18.88 1.25
C MET A 433 -5.22 19.10 1.71
N ILE A 434 -4.52 20.12 1.19
CA ILE A 434 -3.15 20.45 1.61
C ILE A 434 -3.14 20.82 3.09
N GLY A 435 -2.16 20.28 3.83
CA GLY A 435 -1.97 20.52 5.27
C GLY A 435 -2.74 19.56 6.18
N LEU A 436 -3.44 18.56 5.66
CA LEU A 436 -4.18 17.60 6.48
C LEU A 436 -3.22 16.69 7.25
N ILE A 437 -3.20 16.85 8.58
CA ILE A 437 -2.34 16.11 9.51
C ILE A 437 -2.80 14.67 9.72
N CYS A 438 -1.90 13.79 10.22
CA CYS A 438 -2.22 12.42 10.63
C CYS A 438 -2.13 12.29 12.17
N ASP A 439 -3.29 12.12 12.82
CA ASP A 439 -3.46 12.16 14.27
C ASP A 439 -4.50 11.11 14.77
N PRO A 440 -4.24 9.80 14.57
CA PRO A 440 -5.21 8.74 14.85
C PRO A 440 -5.50 8.62 16.35
N ILE A 441 -6.80 8.57 16.71
CA ILE A 441 -7.26 8.40 18.10
C ILE A 441 -6.87 7.01 18.59
N ALA A 442 -6.28 6.94 19.79
CA ALA A 442 -5.79 5.72 20.41
C ALA A 442 -4.86 4.92 19.49
N ASN A 443 -4.11 5.61 18.62
CA ASN A 443 -3.23 5.02 17.62
C ASN A 443 -3.91 3.95 16.72
N ARG A 444 -5.23 4.09 16.48
CA ARG A 444 -6.02 3.24 15.57
C ARG A 444 -6.43 4.03 14.33
N VAL A 445 -6.22 3.43 13.17
CA VAL A 445 -6.57 4.03 11.84
C VAL A 445 -8.09 3.96 11.61
N GLU A 446 -8.89 4.46 12.57
CA GLU A 446 -10.35 4.45 12.57
C GLU A 446 -10.94 5.85 12.70
N ALA A 447 -10.61 6.55 13.77
CA ALA A 447 -11.02 7.92 14.03
C ALA A 447 -9.75 8.80 14.19
N PRO A 448 -9.68 9.97 13.55
CA PRO A 448 -10.67 10.59 12.69
C PRO A 448 -10.67 10.08 11.23
N CYS A 449 -9.98 8.97 10.91
CA CYS A 449 -9.80 8.48 9.54
C CYS A 449 -11.13 8.27 8.80
N LEU A 450 -12.19 7.74 9.46
CA LEU A 450 -13.51 7.61 8.86
C LEU A 450 -14.04 8.98 8.41
N GLY A 451 -14.04 9.97 9.29
CA GLY A 451 -14.51 11.33 8.95
C GLY A 451 -13.67 11.99 7.86
N LYS A 452 -12.35 11.76 7.85
CA LYS A 452 -11.45 12.25 6.79
C LYS A 452 -11.74 11.59 5.44
N ASN A 453 -12.08 10.29 5.39
CA ASN A 453 -12.52 9.61 4.17
C ASN A 453 -13.85 10.15 3.65
N VAL A 454 -14.84 10.41 4.54
CA VAL A 454 -16.10 11.06 4.16
C VAL A 454 -15.84 12.46 3.61
N SER A 455 -14.98 13.25 4.25
CA SER A 455 -14.59 14.58 3.79
C SER A 455 -13.91 14.54 2.42
N ALA A 456 -13.00 13.57 2.21
CA ALA A 456 -12.31 13.38 0.93
C ALA A 456 -13.27 13.00 -0.20
N ALA A 457 -14.27 12.15 0.07
CA ALA A 457 -15.30 11.76 -0.88
C ALA A 457 -16.23 12.95 -1.25
N ALA A 458 -16.64 13.75 -0.26
CA ALA A 458 -17.45 14.95 -0.46
C ALA A 458 -16.69 16.02 -1.27
N ASN A 459 -15.41 16.24 -0.95
CA ASN A 459 -14.53 17.15 -1.67
C ASN A 459 -14.32 16.69 -3.12
N ALA A 460 -14.16 15.39 -3.35
CA ALA A 460 -14.03 14.82 -4.69
C ALA A 460 -15.28 15.09 -5.55
N LEU A 461 -16.49 14.86 -5.00
CA LEU A 461 -17.74 15.13 -5.69
C LEU A 461 -17.90 16.61 -6.03
N SER A 462 -17.59 17.50 -5.08
CA SER A 462 -17.63 18.94 -5.30
C SER A 462 -16.66 19.38 -6.40
N SER A 463 -15.42 18.92 -6.34
CA SER A 463 -14.38 19.27 -7.32
C SER A 463 -14.68 18.71 -8.72
N ALA A 464 -15.26 17.50 -8.82
CA ALA A 464 -15.71 16.93 -10.07
C ALA A 464 -16.82 17.78 -10.71
N ASN A 465 -17.82 18.19 -9.94
CA ASN A 465 -18.90 19.05 -10.43
C ASN A 465 -18.38 20.43 -10.86
N MET A 466 -17.43 21.03 -10.13
CA MET A 466 -16.79 22.28 -10.52
C MET A 466 -16.05 22.14 -11.86
N ALA A 467 -15.28 21.07 -12.05
CA ALA A 467 -14.58 20.82 -13.30
C ALA A 467 -15.53 20.55 -14.47
N LEU A 468 -16.60 19.77 -14.26
CA LEU A 468 -17.65 19.55 -15.27
C LEU A 468 -18.37 20.84 -15.67
N ALA A 469 -18.55 21.77 -14.72
CA ALA A 469 -19.10 23.11 -14.98
C ALA A 469 -18.09 24.07 -15.63
N GLY A 470 -16.84 23.63 -15.86
CA GLY A 470 -15.83 24.43 -16.55
C GLY A 470 -15.04 25.39 -15.64
N PHE A 471 -14.99 25.13 -14.31
CA PHE A 471 -14.15 25.92 -13.41
C PHE A 471 -12.68 25.72 -13.76
N ASP A 472 -11.92 26.79 -13.73
CA ASP A 472 -10.47 26.77 -13.88
C ASP A 472 -9.82 26.33 -12.56
N PRO A 473 -8.98 25.29 -12.53
CA PRO A 473 -8.24 24.89 -11.35
C PRO A 473 -7.16 25.91 -10.95
N VAL A 474 -6.80 26.84 -11.80
CA VAL A 474 -5.76 27.88 -11.69
C VAL A 474 -4.36 27.27 -11.60
N ILE A 475 -4.15 26.30 -10.73
CA ILE A 475 -2.85 25.62 -10.54
C ILE A 475 -2.92 24.21 -11.16
N PRO A 476 -2.03 23.85 -12.07
CA PRO A 476 -1.95 22.50 -12.64
C PRO A 476 -1.68 21.42 -11.58
N LEU A 477 -2.15 20.20 -11.83
CA LEU A 477 -2.05 19.09 -10.88
C LEU A 477 -0.60 18.82 -10.42
N ASP A 478 0.36 18.81 -11.35
CA ASP A 478 1.77 18.54 -11.04
C ASP A 478 2.36 19.56 -10.05
N GLU A 479 1.98 20.83 -10.17
CA GLU A 479 2.41 21.88 -9.25
C GLU A 479 1.75 21.75 -7.87
N VAL A 480 0.50 21.30 -7.83
CA VAL A 480 -0.21 21.02 -6.56
C VAL A 480 0.43 19.84 -5.84
N ILE A 481 0.80 18.76 -6.55
CA ILE A 481 1.53 17.62 -5.98
C ILE A 481 2.87 18.08 -5.39
N ALA A 482 3.64 18.86 -6.16
CA ALA A 482 4.91 19.41 -5.69
C ALA A 482 4.74 20.32 -4.46
N THR A 483 3.63 21.07 -4.40
CA THR A 483 3.30 21.93 -3.25
C THR A 483 2.93 21.10 -2.02
N ALA A 484 2.09 20.09 -2.16
CA ALA A 484 1.73 19.17 -1.07
C ALA A 484 2.98 18.49 -0.47
N ARG A 485 3.92 18.05 -1.32
CA ARG A 485 5.22 17.51 -0.89
C ARG A 485 6.03 18.54 -0.07
N ARG A 486 6.09 19.81 -0.51
CA ARG A 486 6.81 20.88 0.24
C ARG A 486 6.15 21.17 1.59
N VAL A 487 4.82 21.21 1.64
CA VAL A 487 4.06 21.42 2.89
C VAL A 487 4.29 20.26 3.86
N ALA A 488 4.30 19.01 3.35
CA ALA A 488 4.63 17.83 4.16
C ALA A 488 6.01 17.93 4.83
N ALA A 489 7.01 18.41 4.11
CA ALA A 489 8.35 18.58 4.66
C ALA A 489 8.41 19.64 5.79
N GLN A 490 7.48 20.60 5.80
CA GLN A 490 7.35 21.63 6.84
C GLN A 490 6.49 21.18 8.02
N MET A 491 5.75 20.08 7.89
CA MET A 491 4.88 19.58 8.95
C MET A 491 5.72 18.99 10.10
N PRO A 492 5.46 19.35 11.37
CA PRO A 492 6.11 18.74 12.53
C PRO A 492 5.95 17.22 12.56
N ARG A 493 6.96 16.53 13.08
CA ARG A 493 6.97 15.06 13.21
C ARG A 493 5.74 14.54 13.97
N GLU A 494 5.34 15.24 15.02
CA GLU A 494 4.22 14.90 15.89
C GLU A 494 2.88 14.83 15.15
N LEU A 495 2.79 15.46 13.97
CA LEU A 495 1.58 15.51 13.14
C LEU A 495 1.62 14.55 11.93
N ARG A 496 2.62 13.64 11.88
CA ARG A 496 2.88 12.68 10.80
C ARG A 496 2.83 11.23 11.29
N CYS A 497 1.63 10.77 11.69
CA CYS A 497 1.37 9.37 12.08
C CYS A 497 2.30 8.82 13.20
N THR A 498 2.57 9.63 14.22
CA THR A 498 3.44 9.25 15.35
C THR A 498 2.66 9.03 16.66
N ALA A 499 1.37 9.32 16.68
CA ALA A 499 0.54 9.39 17.89
C ALA A 499 1.04 10.39 18.97
N LEU A 500 1.92 11.33 18.59
CA LEU A 500 2.55 12.29 19.51
C LEU A 500 1.91 13.68 19.47
N GLY A 501 0.90 13.91 18.63
CA GLY A 501 0.25 15.22 18.47
C GLY A 501 -1.20 15.14 17.99
N GLY A 502 -1.82 16.29 17.80
CA GLY A 502 -3.19 16.39 17.32
C GLY A 502 -4.20 15.72 18.26
N LEU A 503 -5.20 15.03 17.68
CA LEU A 503 -6.22 14.30 18.44
C LEU A 503 -5.68 13.11 19.24
N SER A 504 -4.53 12.55 18.83
CA SER A 504 -3.93 11.38 19.47
C SER A 504 -3.61 11.63 20.96
N ILE A 505 -3.21 12.86 21.33
CA ILE A 505 -2.80 13.22 22.70
C ILE A 505 -3.92 13.82 23.55
N THR A 506 -5.16 13.82 23.06
CA THR A 506 -6.30 14.30 23.87
C THR A 506 -6.56 13.35 25.04
N PRO A 507 -7.05 13.85 26.21
CA PRO A 507 -7.36 12.99 27.36
C PRO A 507 -8.29 11.82 27.00
N THR A 508 -9.26 12.04 26.13
CA THR A 508 -10.17 10.99 25.65
C THR A 508 -9.45 9.93 24.83
N SER A 509 -8.55 10.33 23.92
CA SER A 509 -7.75 9.40 23.11
C SER A 509 -6.88 8.51 24.00
N LEU A 510 -6.17 9.09 24.95
CA LEU A 510 -5.31 8.36 25.90
C LEU A 510 -6.13 7.39 26.79
N ALA A 511 -7.32 7.79 27.22
CA ALA A 511 -8.21 6.91 27.98
C ALA A 511 -8.72 5.72 27.16
N ILE A 512 -9.04 5.93 25.88
CA ILE A 512 -9.43 4.85 24.95
C ILE A 512 -8.25 3.89 24.72
N GLU A 513 -7.05 4.41 24.50
CA GLU A 513 -5.84 3.61 24.32
C GLU A 513 -5.53 2.72 25.53
N ALA A 514 -5.59 3.29 26.75
CA ALA A 514 -5.41 2.55 28.00
C ALA A 514 -6.47 1.44 28.15
N ARG A 515 -7.72 1.71 27.80
CA ARG A 515 -8.80 0.70 27.84
C ARG A 515 -8.54 -0.46 26.87
N LEU A 516 -8.12 -0.17 25.64
CA LEU A 516 -7.82 -1.19 24.63
C LEU A 516 -6.60 -2.02 25.03
N ALA A 517 -5.56 -1.40 25.60
CA ALA A 517 -4.40 -2.11 26.11
C ALA A 517 -4.75 -3.06 27.28
N ALA A 518 -5.58 -2.61 28.22
CA ALA A 518 -6.04 -3.43 29.35
C ALA A 518 -6.87 -4.65 28.89
N ALA A 519 -7.70 -4.50 27.85
CA ALA A 519 -8.48 -5.60 27.30
C ALA A 519 -7.60 -6.70 26.68
N ARG A 520 -6.47 -6.35 26.06
CA ARG A 520 -5.49 -7.31 25.50
C ARG A 520 -4.77 -8.10 26.60
N THR A 521 -4.33 -7.44 27.66
CA THR A 521 -3.62 -8.10 28.78
C THR A 521 -4.54 -9.00 29.60
N GLY A 522 -5.83 -8.69 29.69
CA GLY A 522 -6.82 -9.52 30.37
C GLY A 522 -7.17 -10.84 29.67
N CYS A 523 -7.02 -10.93 28.36
CA CYS A 523 -7.20 -12.18 27.59
C CYS A 523 -6.01 -13.15 27.71
N GLY A 524 -4.84 -12.68 28.11
CA GLY A 524 -3.61 -13.51 28.21
C GLY A 524 -3.50 -14.35 29.48
N SER A 525 -4.32 -14.13 30.52
CA SER A 525 -4.23 -14.81 31.81
C SER A 525 -5.38 -15.78 32.15
N GLY A 526 -6.30 -16.02 31.23
CA GLY A 526 -7.38 -17.00 31.40
C GLY A 526 -7.81 -17.53 30.06
N GLY A 527 -7.67 -18.84 29.85
CA GLY A 527 -8.11 -19.52 28.64
C GLY A 527 -9.61 -19.29 28.37
N CYS A 528 -9.94 -18.25 27.65
CA CYS A 528 -11.26 -18.02 27.10
C CYS A 528 -11.22 -18.34 25.61
N GLY A 529 -11.87 -19.46 25.23
CA GLY A 529 -12.15 -19.79 23.85
C GLY A 529 -12.96 -18.66 23.21
N CYS A 530 -12.36 -18.01 22.23
CA CYS A 530 -13.08 -17.13 21.32
C CYS A 530 -13.73 -17.99 20.23
N HIS A 531 -15.04 -18.14 20.27
CA HIS A 531 -15.88 -18.61 19.14
C HIS A 531 -16.22 -17.42 18.24
#